data_4d017d4990204ed59027e2c39c3445ff
#
_entry.id   4d017d4990204ed59027e2c39c3445ff
#
_cell.length_a   1.000
_cell.length_b   1.000
_cell.length_c   1.000
_cell.angle_alpha   90.00
_cell.angle_beta   90.00
_cell.angle_gamma   90.00
#
_symmetry.space_group_name_H-M   'P 1'
#
loop_
_entity.id
_entity.type
_entity.pdbx_description
1 polymer ?
#
loop_
_entity_poly.entity_id
_entity_poly.type
_entity_poly.pdbx_seq_one_letter_code
_entity_poly.pdbx_strand_id
1 'polypeptide(L)'
;HLTKDGQTRNARFTLPAGHDEALLDEKSLNYVAPFGKLLVACVRPIDQLLEAFRSGDGVPYADYGDDLHEGQAEFTRPIFDSLLGSEWFPGIPDVHERLLADPPAGVADVACGQGYSTMAIARAYPKAVVDGIDLDEASIAAAKENLAGSGLEDRVTFHYRDAADPGLQGQYDLAYIHEALHDMS
;
A
#
# COMPACT_ATOMS: atom_id res chain seq x y z
N HIS A 1 16.43 -15.04 -17.38
CA HIS A 1 17.84 -14.80 -17.73
C HIS A 1 17.96 -13.67 -18.75
N LEU A 2 18.81 -12.67 -18.50
CA LEU A 2 19.13 -11.63 -19.46
C LEU A 2 19.90 -12.23 -20.64
N THR A 3 19.59 -11.84 -21.87
CA THR A 3 20.44 -12.10 -23.03
C THR A 3 21.55 -11.08 -23.07
N LYS A 4 22.79 -11.55 -23.27
CA LYS A 4 23.99 -10.73 -23.34
C LYS A 4 24.48 -10.69 -24.77
N ASP A 5 24.66 -9.49 -25.33
CA ASP A 5 25.31 -9.25 -26.61
C ASP A 5 26.59 -8.43 -26.41
N GLY A 6 27.69 -8.84 -27.06
CA GLY A 6 28.98 -8.20 -27.00
C GLY A 6 29.94 -8.69 -25.88
N GLN A 7 31.22 -8.28 -25.99
CA GLN A 7 32.27 -8.62 -25.02
C GLN A 7 32.43 -7.58 -23.93
N THR A 8 32.92 -8.01 -22.78
CA THR A 8 32.95 -7.56 -21.38
C THR A 8 32.85 -6.06 -21.05
N ARG A 9 33.33 -5.12 -21.85
CA ARG A 9 33.27 -3.67 -21.50
C ARG A 9 32.13 -2.91 -22.19
N ASN A 10 31.54 -3.46 -23.27
CA ASN A 10 30.42 -2.86 -24.01
C ASN A 10 29.27 -3.86 -24.18
N ALA A 11 29.14 -4.81 -23.24
CA ALA A 11 28.06 -5.77 -23.30
C ALA A 11 26.71 -5.06 -23.08
N ARG A 12 25.75 -5.35 -23.95
CA ARG A 12 24.34 -4.99 -23.75
C ARG A 12 23.61 -6.18 -23.18
N PHE A 13 22.72 -5.90 -22.26
CA PHE A 13 21.84 -6.89 -21.70
C PHE A 13 20.41 -6.55 -22.12
N THR A 14 19.70 -7.54 -22.60
CA THR A 14 18.30 -7.40 -23.00
C THR A 14 17.45 -8.31 -22.15
N LEU A 15 16.37 -7.76 -21.60
CA LEU A 15 15.33 -8.56 -20.97
C LEU A 15 14.55 -9.28 -22.07
N PRO A 16 14.46 -10.63 -22.05
CA PRO A 16 13.70 -11.36 -23.06
C PRO A 16 12.21 -11.01 -23.00
N ALA A 17 11.51 -11.11 -24.12
CA ALA A 17 10.09 -10.89 -24.22
C ALA A 17 9.32 -11.76 -23.21
N GLY A 18 8.29 -11.18 -22.59
CA GLY A 18 7.48 -11.82 -21.54
C GLY A 18 8.06 -11.75 -20.12
N HIS A 19 9.24 -11.14 -19.93
CA HIS A 19 9.78 -10.86 -18.59
C HIS A 19 9.57 -9.40 -18.19
N ASP A 20 9.19 -8.54 -19.10
CA ASP A 20 8.91 -7.13 -18.92
C ASP A 20 7.67 -6.92 -18.03
N GLU A 21 6.65 -7.73 -18.18
CA GLU A 21 5.46 -7.70 -17.32
C GLU A 21 5.82 -7.85 -15.82
N ALA A 22 6.70 -8.81 -15.51
CA ALA A 22 7.06 -9.09 -14.11
C ALA A 22 8.07 -8.09 -13.51
N LEU A 23 8.86 -7.41 -14.34
CA LEU A 23 9.99 -6.61 -13.85
C LEU A 23 9.90 -5.12 -14.19
N LEU A 24 9.06 -4.71 -15.13
CA LEU A 24 8.97 -3.34 -15.61
C LEU A 24 7.55 -2.77 -15.65
N ASP A 25 6.52 -3.62 -15.74
CA ASP A 25 5.14 -3.15 -15.76
C ASP A 25 4.57 -2.99 -14.35
N GLU A 26 4.72 -1.80 -13.80
CA GLU A 26 4.24 -1.42 -12.46
C GLU A 26 2.71 -1.49 -12.29
N LYS A 27 1.96 -1.77 -13.36
CA LYS A 27 0.50 -1.91 -13.31
C LYS A 27 0.06 -3.36 -13.37
N SER A 28 0.95 -4.27 -13.72
CA SER A 28 0.64 -5.68 -13.79
C SER A 28 0.49 -6.30 -12.40
N LEU A 29 -0.49 -7.19 -12.24
CA LEU A 29 -0.62 -8.04 -11.05
C LEU A 29 0.55 -9.03 -10.90
N ASN A 30 1.34 -9.23 -11.95
CA ASN A 30 2.54 -10.06 -11.95
C ASN A 30 3.83 -9.25 -11.65
N TYR A 31 3.71 -7.96 -11.34
CA TYR A 31 4.87 -7.11 -11.04
C TYR A 31 5.52 -7.51 -9.72
N VAL A 32 6.74 -8.03 -9.79
CA VAL A 32 7.48 -8.56 -8.63
C VAL A 32 8.82 -7.86 -8.38
N ALA A 33 9.18 -6.84 -9.16
CA ALA A 33 10.44 -6.12 -8.96
C ALA A 33 10.59 -5.53 -7.53
N PRO A 34 9.52 -5.07 -6.85
CA PRO A 34 9.61 -4.56 -5.48
C PRO A 34 10.09 -5.58 -4.44
N PHE A 35 9.97 -6.89 -4.73
CA PHE A 35 10.52 -7.91 -3.82
C PHE A 35 12.02 -7.75 -3.58
N GLY A 36 12.76 -7.16 -4.52
CA GLY A 36 14.18 -6.84 -4.33
C GLY A 36 14.39 -5.85 -3.19
N LYS A 37 13.58 -4.78 -3.12
CA LYS A 37 13.58 -3.80 -2.03
C LYS A 37 13.15 -4.45 -0.71
N LEU A 38 12.03 -5.18 -0.73
CA LEU A 38 11.49 -5.86 0.45
C LEU A 38 12.50 -6.82 1.07
N LEU A 39 13.21 -7.60 0.25
CA LEU A 39 14.23 -8.52 0.76
C LEU A 39 15.38 -7.77 1.46
N VAL A 40 15.87 -6.69 0.87
CA VAL A 40 16.92 -5.85 1.48
C VAL A 40 16.43 -5.24 2.79
N ALA A 41 15.22 -4.70 2.80
CA ALA A 41 14.60 -4.10 3.98
C ALA A 41 14.46 -5.10 5.14
N CYS A 42 13.96 -6.31 4.85
CA CYS A 42 13.80 -7.36 5.87
C CYS A 42 15.12 -7.83 6.49
N VAL A 43 16.23 -7.76 5.75
CA VAL A 43 17.54 -8.17 6.26
C VAL A 43 18.24 -7.04 7.01
N ARG A 44 17.92 -5.78 6.74
CA ARG A 44 18.57 -4.61 7.34
C ARG A 44 18.62 -4.64 8.87
N PRO A 45 17.52 -4.87 9.62
CA PRO A 45 17.51 -4.90 11.08
C PRO A 45 17.80 -6.29 11.65
N ILE A 46 18.56 -7.16 10.97
CA ILE A 46 18.75 -8.57 11.38
C ILE A 46 19.29 -8.71 12.80
N ASP A 47 20.20 -7.83 13.24
CA ASP A 47 20.75 -7.87 14.59
C ASP A 47 19.70 -7.49 15.65
N GLN A 48 18.85 -6.51 15.36
CA GLN A 48 17.72 -6.13 16.23
C GLN A 48 16.68 -7.26 16.29
N LEU A 49 16.41 -7.91 15.15
CA LEU A 49 15.50 -9.06 15.10
C LEU A 49 16.01 -10.22 15.95
N LEU A 50 17.31 -10.51 15.90
CA LEU A 50 17.92 -11.55 16.74
C LEU A 50 17.82 -11.21 18.23
N GLU A 51 17.93 -9.93 18.60
CA GLU A 51 17.76 -9.51 20.00
C GLU A 51 16.29 -9.56 20.42
N ALA A 52 15.37 -9.14 19.56
CA ALA A 52 13.92 -9.25 19.79
C ALA A 52 13.49 -10.70 20.06
N PHE A 53 14.04 -11.68 19.34
CA PHE A 53 13.80 -13.10 19.62
C PHE A 53 14.29 -13.56 21.00
N ARG A 54 15.30 -12.89 21.59
CA ARG A 54 15.83 -13.23 22.92
C ARG A 54 15.06 -12.52 24.03
N SER A 55 14.70 -11.26 23.82
CA SER A 55 14.01 -10.42 24.82
C SER A 55 12.50 -10.65 24.85
N GLY A 56 11.90 -11.04 23.73
CA GLY A 56 10.46 -11.07 23.54
C GLY A 56 9.88 -9.74 23.07
N ASP A 57 10.72 -8.78 22.73
CA ASP A 57 10.33 -7.49 22.16
C ASP A 57 10.08 -7.61 20.64
N GLY A 58 9.73 -6.48 19.99
CA GLY A 58 9.60 -6.35 18.55
C GLY A 58 10.72 -5.50 17.94
N VAL A 59 10.70 -5.39 16.60
CA VAL A 59 11.49 -4.42 15.84
C VAL A 59 10.54 -3.34 15.35
N PRO A 60 10.74 -2.05 15.69
CA PRO A 60 9.88 -0.97 15.21
C PRO A 60 9.83 -0.91 13.70
N TYR A 61 8.64 -0.64 13.13
CA TYR A 61 8.43 -0.57 11.68
C TYR A 61 9.38 0.42 10.99
N ALA A 62 9.63 1.58 11.60
CA ALA A 62 10.54 2.60 11.09
C ALA A 62 11.99 2.11 10.93
N ASP A 63 12.44 1.12 11.69
CA ASP A 63 13.81 0.62 11.64
C ASP A 63 14.11 -0.23 10.40
N TYR A 64 13.07 -0.68 9.69
CA TYR A 64 13.21 -1.33 8.39
C TYR A 64 13.56 -0.34 7.26
N GLY A 65 13.27 0.95 7.46
CA GLY A 65 13.65 2.06 6.56
C GLY A 65 12.84 2.16 5.28
N ASP A 66 13.22 3.12 4.44
CA ASP A 66 12.47 3.53 3.25
C ASP A 66 12.26 2.38 2.25
N ASP A 67 13.22 1.45 2.13
CA ASP A 67 13.09 0.30 1.22
C ASP A 67 11.89 -0.60 1.57
N LEU A 68 11.49 -0.71 2.87
CA LEU A 68 10.29 -1.43 3.25
C LEU A 68 9.04 -0.66 2.83
N HIS A 69 8.97 0.62 3.20
CA HIS A 69 7.82 1.48 2.94
C HIS A 69 7.54 1.59 1.44
N GLU A 70 8.57 1.87 0.64
CA GLU A 70 8.46 1.95 -0.82
C GLU A 70 8.15 0.59 -1.44
N GLY A 71 8.90 -0.46 -1.05
CA GLY A 71 8.73 -1.80 -1.62
C GLY A 71 7.32 -2.36 -1.36
N GLN A 72 6.78 -2.16 -0.15
CA GLN A 72 5.42 -2.57 0.18
C GLN A 72 4.38 -1.81 -0.63
N ALA A 73 4.53 -0.49 -0.72
CA ALA A 73 3.63 0.37 -1.47
C ALA A 73 3.64 0.06 -2.98
N GLU A 74 4.81 -0.10 -3.58
CA GLU A 74 4.96 -0.47 -4.99
C GLU A 74 4.38 -1.87 -5.30
N PHE A 75 4.56 -2.83 -4.38
CA PHE A 75 4.06 -4.19 -4.56
C PHE A 75 2.52 -4.28 -4.47
N THR A 76 1.92 -3.56 -3.53
CA THR A 76 0.46 -3.63 -3.30
C THR A 76 -0.34 -2.73 -4.24
N ARG A 77 0.25 -1.66 -4.75
CA ARG A 77 -0.44 -0.70 -5.62
C ARG A 77 -1.18 -1.32 -6.81
N PRO A 78 -0.58 -2.18 -7.67
CA PRO A 78 -1.30 -2.78 -8.79
C PRO A 78 -2.49 -3.64 -8.34
N ILE A 79 -2.40 -4.26 -7.16
CA ILE A 79 -3.48 -5.06 -6.58
C ILE A 79 -4.67 -4.15 -6.24
N PHE A 80 -4.43 -3.04 -5.53
CA PHE A 80 -5.47 -2.08 -5.18
C PHE A 80 -6.11 -1.44 -6.41
N ASP A 81 -5.30 -0.96 -7.34
CA ASP A 81 -5.77 -0.29 -8.56
C ASP A 81 -6.61 -1.24 -9.45
N SER A 82 -6.29 -2.54 -9.44
CA SER A 82 -6.94 -3.52 -10.32
C SER A 82 -8.13 -4.24 -9.68
N LEU A 83 -8.04 -4.62 -8.38
CA LEU A 83 -8.99 -5.56 -7.79
C LEU A 83 -9.96 -4.95 -6.79
N LEU A 84 -9.57 -3.89 -6.09
CA LEU A 84 -10.32 -3.39 -4.95
C LEU A 84 -11.73 -2.93 -5.36
N GLY A 85 -11.82 -2.12 -6.40
CA GLY A 85 -13.11 -1.59 -6.89
C GLY A 85 -13.83 -2.48 -7.90
N SER A 86 -13.12 -3.41 -8.55
CA SER A 86 -13.67 -4.25 -9.62
C SER A 86 -14.14 -5.63 -9.14
N GLU A 87 -13.51 -6.15 -8.08
CA GLU A 87 -13.77 -7.51 -7.60
C GLU A 87 -14.04 -7.58 -6.10
N TRP A 88 -13.17 -6.99 -5.26
CA TRP A 88 -13.25 -7.23 -3.82
C TRP A 88 -14.49 -6.61 -3.18
N PHE A 89 -14.70 -5.32 -3.35
CA PHE A 89 -15.89 -4.67 -2.79
C PHE A 89 -17.18 -5.09 -3.49
N PRO A 90 -17.23 -5.25 -4.83
CA PRO A 90 -18.40 -5.85 -5.47
C PRO A 90 -18.71 -7.28 -5.02
N GLY A 91 -17.69 -8.04 -4.57
CA GLY A 91 -17.86 -9.36 -3.97
C GLY A 91 -18.54 -9.36 -2.58
N ILE A 92 -18.72 -8.18 -1.97
CA ILE A 92 -19.41 -7.96 -0.69
C ILE A 92 -20.60 -7.04 -0.95
N PRO A 93 -21.78 -7.57 -1.32
CA PRO A 93 -22.88 -6.78 -1.88
C PRO A 93 -23.35 -5.62 -1.01
N ASP A 94 -23.49 -5.80 0.28
CA ASP A 94 -23.91 -4.77 1.23
C ASP A 94 -22.91 -3.60 1.33
N VAL A 95 -21.62 -3.90 1.28
CA VAL A 95 -20.55 -2.87 1.23
C VAL A 95 -20.62 -2.13 -0.10
N HIS A 96 -20.69 -2.87 -1.22
CA HIS A 96 -20.75 -2.28 -2.55
C HIS A 96 -21.96 -1.34 -2.71
N GLU A 97 -23.13 -1.81 -2.30
CA GLU A 97 -24.37 -1.01 -2.35
C GLU A 97 -24.27 0.24 -1.48
N ARG A 98 -23.71 0.13 -0.25
CA ARG A 98 -23.54 1.29 0.65
C ARG A 98 -22.59 2.33 0.05
N LEU A 99 -21.48 1.91 -0.58
CA LEU A 99 -20.51 2.83 -1.18
C LEU A 99 -21.06 3.56 -2.41
N LEU A 100 -22.09 3.02 -3.09
CA LEU A 100 -22.75 3.65 -4.22
C LEU A 100 -23.94 4.52 -3.84
N ALA A 101 -24.48 4.35 -2.63
CA ALA A 101 -25.73 4.97 -2.19
C ALA A 101 -25.56 6.46 -1.81
N ASP A 102 -26.70 7.12 -1.60
CA ASP A 102 -26.79 8.44 -0.97
C ASP A 102 -27.38 8.29 0.44
N PRO A 103 -26.94 9.08 1.42
CA PRO A 103 -25.84 10.06 1.36
C PRO A 103 -24.49 9.40 1.16
N PRO A 104 -23.44 10.14 0.73
CA PRO A 104 -22.09 9.65 0.54
C PRO A 104 -21.58 8.84 1.74
N ALA A 105 -20.96 7.70 1.46
CA ALA A 105 -20.40 6.86 2.51
C ALA A 105 -19.08 7.43 3.02
N GLY A 106 -18.88 7.39 4.36
CA GLY A 106 -17.59 7.61 5.00
C GLY A 106 -16.81 6.30 5.11
N VAL A 107 -15.58 6.28 4.62
CA VAL A 107 -14.70 5.12 4.67
C VAL A 107 -13.43 5.46 5.45
N ALA A 108 -13.04 4.62 6.41
CA ALA A 108 -11.72 4.64 7.02
C ALA A 108 -10.86 3.54 6.41
N ASP A 109 -9.75 3.91 5.82
CA ASP A 109 -8.68 3.01 5.37
C ASP A 109 -7.58 3.01 6.44
N VAL A 110 -7.56 1.97 7.26
CA VAL A 110 -6.70 1.87 8.45
C VAL A 110 -5.39 1.18 8.10
N ALA A 111 -4.28 1.74 8.55
CA ALA A 111 -2.92 1.39 8.14
C ALA A 111 -2.75 1.58 6.62
N CYS A 112 -3.13 2.77 6.15
CA CYS A 112 -3.21 3.09 4.72
C CYS A 112 -1.84 3.23 4.04
N GLY A 113 -0.74 3.25 4.80
CA GLY A 113 0.61 3.42 4.29
C GLY A 113 0.72 4.67 3.42
N GLN A 114 1.24 4.52 2.19
CA GLN A 114 1.38 5.61 1.23
C GLN A 114 0.07 5.97 0.47
N GLY A 115 -1.09 5.47 0.92
CA GLY A 115 -2.41 5.90 0.50
C GLY A 115 -2.93 5.32 -0.82
N TYR A 116 -2.29 4.32 -1.39
CA TYR A 116 -2.71 3.76 -2.69
C TYR A 116 -4.07 3.06 -2.61
N SER A 117 -4.36 2.31 -1.53
CA SER A 117 -5.67 1.72 -1.25
C SER A 117 -6.75 2.79 -1.09
N THR A 118 -6.48 3.82 -0.28
CA THR A 118 -7.37 4.97 -0.04
C THR A 118 -7.78 5.63 -1.35
N MET A 119 -6.80 5.93 -2.20
CA MET A 119 -7.05 6.56 -3.50
C MET A 119 -7.76 5.61 -4.47
N ALA A 120 -7.46 4.31 -4.44
CA ALA A 120 -8.16 3.32 -5.26
C ALA A 120 -9.64 3.21 -4.88
N ILE A 121 -9.98 3.22 -3.58
CA ILE A 121 -11.36 3.29 -3.09
C ILE A 121 -12.06 4.53 -3.62
N ALA A 122 -11.44 5.70 -3.46
CA ALA A 122 -12.03 6.96 -3.90
C ALA A 122 -12.24 7.04 -5.43
N ARG A 123 -11.37 6.41 -6.23
CA ARG A 123 -11.54 6.29 -7.69
C ARG A 123 -12.69 5.37 -8.05
N ALA A 124 -12.80 4.23 -7.39
CA ALA A 124 -13.83 3.23 -7.67
C ALA A 124 -15.22 3.71 -7.23
N TYR A 125 -15.30 4.50 -6.16
CA TYR A 125 -16.55 4.98 -5.57
C TYR A 125 -16.57 6.51 -5.50
N PRO A 126 -16.97 7.19 -6.60
CA PRO A 126 -16.86 8.64 -6.72
C PRO A 126 -17.67 9.46 -5.72
N LYS A 127 -18.66 8.87 -5.05
CA LYS A 127 -19.44 9.51 -3.98
C LYS A 127 -18.77 9.39 -2.61
N ALA A 128 -17.99 8.33 -2.36
CA ALA A 128 -17.41 8.08 -1.05
C ALA A 128 -16.41 9.15 -0.64
N VAL A 129 -16.40 9.45 0.65
CA VAL A 129 -15.36 10.25 1.32
C VAL A 129 -14.46 9.27 2.08
N VAL A 130 -13.17 9.33 1.83
CA VAL A 130 -12.23 8.31 2.30
C VAL A 130 -11.12 8.96 3.13
N ASP A 131 -11.00 8.54 4.37
CA ASP A 131 -9.92 8.92 5.27
C ASP A 131 -8.89 7.79 5.36
N GLY A 132 -7.65 8.06 4.97
CA GLY A 132 -6.51 7.20 5.22
C GLY A 132 -5.91 7.51 6.58
N ILE A 133 -5.74 6.48 7.41
CA ILE A 133 -5.26 6.61 8.79
C ILE A 133 -4.05 5.71 8.96
N ASP A 134 -2.95 6.26 9.46
CA ASP A 134 -1.73 5.50 9.74
C ASP A 134 -0.98 6.07 10.93
N LEU A 135 -0.24 5.20 11.65
CA LEU A 135 0.66 5.55 12.75
C LEU A 135 2.07 5.92 12.28
N ASP A 136 2.39 5.69 11.00
CA ASP A 136 3.69 6.06 10.44
C ASP A 136 3.64 7.44 9.78
N GLU A 137 4.35 8.39 10.39
CA GLU A 137 4.38 9.78 9.91
C GLU A 137 4.97 9.89 8.50
N ALA A 138 5.99 9.08 8.19
CA ALA A 138 6.65 9.09 6.89
C ALA A 138 5.69 8.58 5.79
N SER A 139 4.95 7.52 6.06
CA SER A 139 3.91 7.01 5.16
C SER A 139 2.81 8.04 4.90
N ILE A 140 2.35 8.73 5.93
CA ILE A 140 1.33 9.78 5.78
C ILE A 140 1.86 10.98 4.98
N ALA A 141 3.13 11.35 5.16
CA ALA A 141 3.75 12.40 4.34
C ALA A 141 3.77 12.00 2.85
N ALA A 142 4.21 10.78 2.55
CA ALA A 142 4.21 10.24 1.19
C ALA A 142 2.78 10.10 0.61
N ALA A 143 1.80 9.68 1.42
CA ALA A 143 0.40 9.61 1.00
C ALA A 143 -0.16 10.97 0.57
N LYS A 144 0.16 12.04 1.31
CA LYS A 144 -0.23 13.41 0.96
C LYS A 144 0.45 13.90 -0.33
N GLU A 145 1.71 13.53 -0.54
CA GLU A 145 2.42 13.81 -1.80
C GLU A 145 1.78 13.06 -2.98
N ASN A 146 1.44 11.78 -2.79
CA ASN A 146 0.77 10.97 -3.81
C ASN A 146 -0.65 11.47 -4.14
N LEU A 147 -1.34 12.08 -3.18
CA LEU A 147 -2.66 12.68 -3.37
C LEU A 147 -2.58 13.98 -4.20
N ALA A 148 -1.52 14.75 -4.04
CA ALA A 148 -1.39 16.05 -4.68
C ALA A 148 -1.47 15.96 -6.22
N GLY A 149 -2.43 16.67 -6.80
CA GLY A 149 -2.69 16.65 -8.25
C GLY A 149 -3.39 15.39 -8.78
N SER A 150 -3.88 14.52 -7.89
CA SER A 150 -4.61 13.30 -8.27
C SER A 150 -6.06 13.55 -8.71
N GLY A 151 -6.63 14.70 -8.37
CA GLY A 151 -8.05 15.05 -8.56
C GLY A 151 -8.98 14.40 -7.53
N LEU A 152 -8.44 13.94 -6.41
CA LEU A 152 -9.20 13.31 -5.30
C LEU A 152 -9.18 14.13 -4.01
N GLU A 153 -8.53 15.29 -4.02
CA GLU A 153 -8.23 16.12 -2.85
C GLU A 153 -9.50 16.63 -2.12
N ASP A 154 -10.61 16.66 -2.80
CA ASP A 154 -11.92 17.05 -2.25
C ASP A 154 -12.60 15.94 -1.43
N ARG A 155 -12.15 14.69 -1.56
CA ARG A 155 -12.80 13.50 -0.98
C ARG A 155 -11.86 12.57 -0.23
N VAL A 156 -10.56 12.81 -0.30
CA VAL A 156 -9.54 12.01 0.38
C VAL A 156 -8.79 12.87 1.37
N THR A 157 -8.64 12.36 2.59
CA THR A 157 -7.82 13.00 3.63
C THR A 157 -6.91 11.96 4.28
N PHE A 158 -5.67 12.34 4.62
CA PHE A 158 -4.71 11.48 5.31
C PHE A 158 -4.40 12.00 6.71
N HIS A 159 -4.51 11.11 7.70
CA HIS A 159 -4.36 11.41 9.11
C HIS A 159 -3.22 10.59 9.73
N TYR A 160 -2.22 11.26 10.29
CA TYR A 160 -1.27 10.65 11.22
C TYR A 160 -1.98 10.49 12.56
N ARG A 161 -2.51 9.29 12.83
CA ARG A 161 -3.39 9.05 13.98
C ARG A 161 -3.46 7.58 14.33
N ASP A 162 -3.61 7.27 15.60
CA ASP A 162 -3.92 5.94 16.08
C ASP A 162 -5.36 5.54 15.71
N ALA A 163 -5.52 4.39 15.06
CA ALA A 163 -6.84 3.85 14.73
C ALA A 163 -7.66 3.46 15.98
N ALA A 164 -7.01 3.23 17.12
CA ALA A 164 -7.65 3.00 18.41
C ALA A 164 -8.20 4.28 19.06
N ASP A 165 -7.99 5.46 18.47
CA ASP A 165 -8.50 6.72 19.02
C ASP A 165 -10.04 6.69 19.13
N PRO A 166 -10.59 6.85 20.36
CA PRO A 166 -12.04 6.85 20.56
C PRO A 166 -12.81 7.90 19.73
N GLY A 167 -12.12 8.98 19.33
CA GLY A 167 -12.68 10.01 18.46
C GLY A 167 -13.03 9.55 17.05
N LEU A 168 -12.60 8.36 16.62
CA LEU A 168 -12.97 7.75 15.34
C LEU A 168 -14.24 6.89 15.42
N GLN A 169 -14.69 6.56 16.63
CA GLN A 169 -15.77 5.64 16.84
C GLN A 169 -17.10 6.16 16.26
N GLY A 170 -17.74 5.35 15.43
CA GLY A 170 -19.06 5.65 14.85
C GLY A 170 -19.07 6.74 13.78
N GLN A 171 -17.89 7.11 13.22
CA GLN A 171 -17.80 8.14 12.19
C GLN A 171 -17.86 7.59 10.75
N TYR A 172 -17.65 6.28 10.57
CA TYR A 172 -17.51 5.66 9.26
C TYR A 172 -18.56 4.59 9.02
N ASP A 173 -18.96 4.44 7.77
CA ASP A 173 -19.83 3.36 7.30
C ASP A 173 -19.04 2.07 7.05
N LEU A 174 -17.76 2.21 6.67
CA LEU A 174 -16.84 1.11 6.40
C LEU A 174 -15.47 1.41 7.04
N ALA A 175 -14.93 0.45 7.77
CA ALA A 175 -13.52 0.39 8.11
C ALA A 175 -12.85 -0.71 7.28
N TYR A 176 -11.85 -0.34 6.50
CA TYR A 176 -11.05 -1.24 5.66
C TYR A 176 -9.65 -1.35 6.24
N ILE A 177 -9.13 -2.56 6.33
CA ILE A 177 -7.76 -2.86 6.76
C ILE A 177 -7.21 -3.92 5.81
N HIS A 178 -6.05 -3.67 5.21
CA HIS A 178 -5.41 -4.61 4.31
C HIS A 178 -4.00 -4.96 4.78
N GLU A 179 -3.76 -6.27 5.00
CA GLU A 179 -2.45 -6.82 5.39
C GLU A 179 -1.79 -6.15 6.61
N ALA A 180 -2.57 -5.60 7.54
CA ALA A 180 -2.06 -4.92 8.71
C ALA A 180 -2.66 -5.41 10.03
N LEU A 181 -3.84 -6.04 10.01
CA LEU A 181 -4.52 -6.48 11.23
C LEU A 181 -3.68 -7.44 12.08
N HIS A 182 -2.85 -8.27 11.43
CA HIS A 182 -1.98 -9.23 12.10
C HIS A 182 -0.76 -8.59 12.78
N ASP A 183 -0.46 -7.33 12.46
CA ASP A 183 0.64 -6.55 13.05
C ASP A 183 0.15 -5.61 14.18
N MET A 184 -1.17 -5.50 14.36
CA MET A 184 -1.76 -4.66 15.40
C MET A 184 -1.77 -5.40 16.74
N SER A 185 -1.34 -4.72 17.83
CA SER A 185 -1.29 -5.24 19.20
C SER A 185 -2.37 -4.61 20.09
#